data_3197ea558e6f01ff802066a8eaa9ecf1
#
_entry.id   3197ea558e6f01ff802066a8eaa9ecf1
#
_cell.length_a   1.000
_cell.length_b   1.000
_cell.length_c   1.000
_cell.angle_alpha   90.00
_cell.angle_beta   90.00
_cell.angle_gamma   90.00
#
_symmetry.space_group_name_H-M   'P 1'
#
loop_
_entity.id
_entity.type
_entity.pdbx_description
1 polymer ?
#
loop_
_entity_poly.entity_id
_entity_poly.type
_entity_poly.pdbx_seq_one_letter_code
_entity_poly.pdbx_strand_id
1 'polypeptide(L)'
;AVLPLSEYQSAIVWTHDEPAIQSYLGMSDQAFCRELEDTIGERLGRVEKCGERASYPLRLVRAQEQCRQGVLLLGNAAHSLHPVAGQGFNLAIRGVAAFLEIVKESQEQEYAFERLSVLNKLCASRMDDQVKTIFLSDQLVKVFGSKSPILSLGRDLGLIGLENTPLLKSIFASRAMGLSDKKANFG
;
A
#
# COMPACT_ATOMS: atom_id res chain seq x y z
N ALA A 1 0.32 -11.48 -3.49
CA ALA A 1 -0.93 -11.41 -2.71
C ALA A 1 -2.07 -12.02 -3.51
N VAL A 2 -2.95 -12.75 -2.83
CA VAL A 2 -4.18 -13.31 -3.41
C VAL A 2 -5.35 -12.61 -2.72
N LEU A 3 -6.19 -11.95 -3.50
CA LEU A 3 -7.29 -11.11 -3.02
C LEU A 3 -8.61 -11.75 -3.50
N PRO A 4 -9.46 -12.24 -2.60
CA PRO A 4 -10.73 -12.86 -2.99
C PRO A 4 -11.67 -11.81 -3.61
N LEU A 5 -12.23 -12.11 -4.77
CA LEU A 5 -13.26 -11.30 -5.44
C LEU A 5 -14.64 -11.93 -5.29
N SER A 6 -14.70 -13.26 -5.37
CA SER A 6 -15.90 -14.04 -5.16
C SER A 6 -15.54 -15.43 -4.62
N GLU A 7 -16.52 -16.30 -4.47
CA GLU A 7 -16.31 -17.67 -3.97
C GLU A 7 -15.28 -18.47 -4.78
N TYR A 8 -15.23 -18.25 -6.10
CA TYR A 8 -14.34 -18.98 -7.03
C TYR A 8 -13.35 -18.11 -7.79
N GLN A 9 -13.23 -16.83 -7.42
CA GLN A 9 -12.35 -15.91 -8.15
C GLN A 9 -11.50 -15.08 -7.20
N SER A 10 -10.23 -14.93 -7.55
CA SER A 10 -9.30 -14.08 -6.83
C SER A 10 -8.50 -13.22 -7.80
N ALA A 11 -8.25 -11.98 -7.42
CA ALA A 11 -7.24 -11.17 -8.07
C ALA A 11 -5.86 -11.49 -7.47
N ILE A 12 -4.86 -11.56 -8.32
CA ILE A 12 -3.49 -11.89 -7.91
C ILE A 12 -2.56 -10.72 -8.21
N VAL A 13 -1.83 -10.29 -7.21
CA VAL A 13 -0.71 -9.38 -7.34
C VAL A 13 0.56 -10.15 -7.07
N TRP A 14 1.35 -10.37 -8.13
CA TRP A 14 2.58 -11.14 -8.09
C TRP A 14 3.75 -10.27 -8.56
N THR A 15 4.69 -10.03 -7.68
CA THR A 15 5.82 -9.14 -7.95
C THR A 15 7.06 -9.95 -8.30
N HIS A 16 7.69 -9.59 -9.40
CA HIS A 16 8.92 -10.19 -9.90
C HIS A 16 9.93 -9.12 -10.30
N ASP A 17 11.17 -9.54 -10.47
CA ASP A 17 12.21 -8.73 -11.09
C ASP A 17 11.87 -8.50 -12.59
N GLU A 18 12.16 -7.32 -13.11
CA GLU A 18 11.79 -6.90 -14.46
C GLU A 18 12.15 -7.91 -15.56
N PRO A 19 13.33 -8.56 -15.56
CA PRO A 19 13.66 -9.55 -16.57
C PRO A 19 12.74 -10.79 -16.60
N ALA A 20 12.17 -11.16 -15.44
CA ALA A 20 11.28 -12.32 -15.33
C ALA A 20 9.86 -12.06 -15.86
N ILE A 21 9.41 -10.81 -15.85
CA ILE A 21 8.04 -10.42 -16.21
C ILE A 21 7.64 -10.89 -17.61
N GLN A 22 8.53 -10.72 -18.59
CA GLN A 22 8.25 -11.12 -19.98
C GLN A 22 8.02 -12.62 -20.11
N SER A 23 8.76 -13.42 -19.34
CA SER A 23 8.55 -14.86 -19.29
C SER A 23 7.15 -15.21 -18.77
N TYR A 24 6.72 -14.59 -17.65
CA TYR A 24 5.39 -14.84 -17.08
C TYR A 24 4.25 -14.37 -17.99
N LEU A 25 4.40 -13.24 -18.65
CA LEU A 25 3.40 -12.73 -19.61
C LEU A 25 3.29 -13.62 -20.86
N GLY A 26 4.40 -14.20 -21.30
CA GLY A 26 4.47 -15.08 -22.47
C GLY A 26 4.08 -16.55 -22.22
N MET A 27 3.89 -16.96 -20.97
CA MET A 27 3.48 -18.34 -20.64
C MET A 27 2.09 -18.64 -21.17
N SER A 28 1.87 -19.91 -21.55
CA SER A 28 0.50 -20.40 -21.75
C SER A 28 -0.28 -20.36 -20.44
N ASP A 29 -1.59 -20.26 -20.51
CA ASP A 29 -2.44 -20.20 -19.29
C ASP A 29 -2.23 -21.41 -18.40
N GLN A 30 -2.09 -22.59 -19.01
CA GLN A 30 -1.85 -23.82 -18.26
C GLN A 30 -0.49 -23.85 -17.54
N ALA A 31 0.57 -23.33 -18.18
CA ALA A 31 1.88 -23.23 -17.55
C ALA A 31 1.88 -22.20 -16.41
N PHE A 32 1.21 -21.07 -16.63
CA PHE A 32 1.07 -20.03 -15.62
C PHE A 32 0.28 -20.50 -14.39
N CYS A 33 -0.83 -21.23 -14.57
CA CYS A 33 -1.60 -21.80 -13.47
C CYS A 33 -0.75 -22.74 -12.62
N ARG A 34 0.05 -23.62 -13.25
CA ARG A 34 0.95 -24.53 -12.52
C ARG A 34 2.01 -23.78 -11.71
N GLU A 35 2.67 -22.81 -12.34
CA GLU A 35 3.70 -21.99 -11.65
C GLU A 35 3.12 -21.23 -10.46
N LEU A 36 1.88 -20.79 -10.61
CA LEU A 36 1.15 -20.10 -9.55
C LEU A 36 0.81 -21.07 -8.40
N GLU A 37 0.31 -22.27 -8.71
CA GLU A 37 0.04 -23.33 -7.71
C GLU A 37 1.32 -23.71 -6.95
N ASP A 38 2.42 -23.92 -7.66
CA ASP A 38 3.72 -24.23 -7.05
C ASP A 38 4.21 -23.14 -6.10
N THR A 39 3.90 -21.88 -6.42
CA THR A 39 4.29 -20.72 -5.59
C THR A 39 3.37 -20.51 -4.38
N ILE A 40 2.06 -20.66 -4.55
CA ILE A 40 1.06 -20.41 -3.49
C ILE A 40 0.90 -21.62 -2.58
N GLY A 41 1.15 -22.81 -3.10
CA GLY A 41 0.87 -24.10 -2.46
C GLY A 41 -0.64 -24.44 -2.47
N GLU A 42 -0.98 -25.56 -1.87
CA GLU A 42 -2.32 -26.16 -1.96
C GLU A 42 -3.41 -25.49 -1.08
N ARG A 43 -3.06 -24.48 -0.30
CA ARG A 43 -3.98 -23.85 0.68
C ARG A 43 -5.24 -23.24 0.07
N LEU A 44 -5.21 -22.86 -1.19
CA LEU A 44 -6.31 -22.21 -1.90
C LEU A 44 -7.00 -23.14 -2.92
N GLY A 45 -6.63 -24.41 -2.94
CA GLY A 45 -7.10 -25.37 -3.93
C GLY A 45 -6.35 -25.21 -5.26
N ARG A 46 -6.93 -25.76 -6.34
CA ARG A 46 -6.34 -25.71 -7.68
C ARG A 46 -6.69 -24.43 -8.42
N VAL A 47 -5.77 -23.95 -9.24
CA VAL A 47 -6.00 -22.84 -10.16
C VAL A 47 -6.47 -23.40 -11.52
N GLU A 48 -7.76 -23.45 -11.72
CA GLU A 48 -8.35 -24.03 -12.92
C GLU A 48 -8.17 -23.18 -14.17
N LYS A 49 -8.20 -21.85 -13.98
CA LYS A 49 -8.13 -20.89 -15.08
C LYS A 49 -7.49 -19.59 -14.65
N CYS A 50 -6.64 -19.02 -15.48
CA CYS A 50 -6.17 -17.65 -15.31
C CYS A 50 -6.92 -16.69 -16.26
N GLY A 51 -7.10 -15.46 -15.80
CA GLY A 51 -7.64 -14.36 -16.58
C GLY A 51 -6.53 -13.60 -17.32
N GLU A 52 -6.86 -12.39 -17.75
CA GLU A 52 -5.91 -11.48 -18.37
C GLU A 52 -4.76 -11.13 -17.42
N ARG A 53 -3.53 -11.15 -17.96
CA ARG A 53 -2.32 -10.79 -17.23
C ARG A 53 -1.81 -9.44 -17.72
N ALA A 54 -1.58 -8.54 -16.81
CA ALA A 54 -0.97 -7.25 -17.09
C ALA A 54 0.21 -6.99 -16.16
N SER A 55 1.23 -6.29 -16.62
CA SER A 55 2.36 -5.90 -15.78
C SER A 55 2.45 -4.38 -15.66
N TYR A 56 2.83 -3.94 -14.47
CA TYR A 56 3.01 -2.54 -14.15
C TYR A 56 4.32 -2.35 -13.41
N PRO A 57 5.18 -1.39 -13.81
CA PRO A 57 6.39 -1.11 -13.07
C PRO A 57 6.05 -0.55 -11.69
N LEU A 58 6.56 -1.18 -10.64
CA LEU A 58 6.40 -0.73 -9.27
C LEU A 58 7.50 0.27 -8.94
N ARG A 59 7.13 1.53 -8.81
CA ARG A 59 8.04 2.61 -8.44
C ARG A 59 7.48 3.38 -7.27
N LEU A 60 8.34 3.60 -6.27
CA LEU A 60 8.05 4.58 -5.23
C LEU A 60 8.27 5.98 -5.82
N VAL A 61 7.20 6.75 -5.92
CA VAL A 61 7.25 8.14 -6.38
C VAL A 61 6.65 9.04 -5.31
N ARG A 62 7.31 10.14 -5.01
CA ARG A 62 6.80 11.17 -4.11
C ARG A 62 7.06 12.54 -4.72
N ALA A 63 6.02 13.36 -4.78
CA ALA A 63 6.15 14.76 -5.17
C ALA A 63 6.99 15.51 -4.12
N GLN A 64 8.00 16.23 -4.56
CA GLN A 64 8.82 17.06 -3.67
C GLN A 64 8.00 18.25 -3.13
N GLU A 65 7.16 18.82 -3.97
CA GLU A 65 6.24 19.89 -3.65
C GLU A 65 4.81 19.39 -3.85
N GLN A 66 3.99 19.44 -2.80
CA GLN A 66 2.64 18.91 -2.82
C GLN A 66 1.55 20.00 -2.88
N CYS A 67 1.93 21.28 -2.69
CA CYS A 67 0.99 22.38 -2.80
C CYS A 67 1.64 23.65 -3.33
N ARG A 68 0.85 24.42 -4.06
CA ARG A 68 1.11 25.80 -4.50
C ARG A 68 -0.17 26.62 -4.31
N GLN A 69 -0.09 27.92 -4.55
CA GLN A 69 -1.28 28.79 -4.51
C GLN A 69 -2.38 28.21 -5.43
N GLY A 70 -3.51 27.88 -4.84
CA GLY A 70 -4.65 27.30 -5.57
C GLY A 70 -4.48 25.86 -6.07
N VAL A 71 -3.38 25.18 -5.74
CA VAL A 71 -3.10 23.80 -6.19
C VAL A 71 -2.71 22.93 -5.01
N LEU A 72 -3.33 21.75 -4.92
CA LEU A 72 -2.99 20.70 -3.94
C LEU A 72 -2.92 19.34 -4.65
N LEU A 73 -1.84 18.62 -4.45
CA LEU A 73 -1.69 17.23 -4.89
C LEU A 73 -2.19 16.28 -3.80
N LEU A 74 -3.07 15.35 -4.17
CA LEU A 74 -3.62 14.32 -3.27
C LEU A 74 -3.48 12.92 -3.89
N GLY A 75 -3.47 11.90 -3.03
CA GLY A 75 -3.42 10.51 -3.45
C GLY A 75 -2.19 10.19 -4.29
N ASN A 76 -2.35 9.45 -5.38
CA ASN A 76 -1.26 9.03 -6.26
C ASN A 76 -0.52 10.19 -6.93
N ALA A 77 -1.14 11.36 -7.07
CA ALA A 77 -0.47 12.56 -7.57
C ALA A 77 0.59 13.08 -6.59
N ALA A 78 0.35 12.93 -5.29
CA ALA A 78 1.30 13.31 -4.24
C ALA A 78 2.32 12.21 -3.94
N HIS A 79 1.89 10.95 -3.94
CA HIS A 79 2.72 9.79 -3.63
C HIS A 79 2.16 8.51 -4.25
N SER A 80 2.97 7.77 -4.98
CA SER A 80 2.67 6.44 -5.47
C SER A 80 3.53 5.43 -4.72
N LEU A 81 2.89 4.51 -3.99
CA LEU A 81 3.54 3.53 -3.13
C LEU A 81 3.54 2.15 -3.78
N HIS A 82 4.41 1.27 -3.30
CA HIS A 82 4.31 -0.14 -3.61
C HIS A 82 2.94 -0.69 -3.12
N PRO A 83 2.27 -1.57 -3.87
CA PRO A 83 0.94 -2.11 -3.55
C PRO A 83 1.01 -3.14 -2.39
N VAL A 84 1.63 -2.75 -1.28
CA VAL A 84 1.75 -3.58 -0.08
C VAL A 84 0.65 -3.22 0.90
N ALA A 85 -0.18 -4.20 1.25
CA ALA A 85 -1.26 -4.08 2.24
C ALA A 85 -2.23 -2.89 2.03
N GLY A 86 -2.41 -2.41 0.78
CA GLY A 86 -3.34 -1.31 0.48
C GLY A 86 -2.96 0.05 1.09
N GLN A 87 -1.73 0.21 1.58
CA GLN A 87 -1.30 1.41 2.30
C GLN A 87 -1.41 2.70 1.47
N GLY A 88 -1.17 2.62 0.15
CA GLY A 88 -1.31 3.77 -0.74
C GLY A 88 -2.73 4.33 -0.76
N PHE A 89 -3.73 3.45 -0.85
CA PHE A 89 -5.15 3.83 -0.80
C PHE A 89 -5.53 4.43 0.55
N ASN A 90 -5.15 3.77 1.64
CA ASN A 90 -5.42 4.26 3.00
C ASN A 90 -4.80 5.64 3.24
N LEU A 91 -3.55 5.85 2.78
CA LEU A 91 -2.89 7.15 2.88
C LEU A 91 -3.59 8.23 2.06
N ALA A 92 -4.09 7.88 0.86
CA ALA A 92 -4.86 8.79 0.02
C ALA A 92 -6.17 9.22 0.68
N ILE A 93 -6.94 8.27 1.24
CA ILE A 93 -8.19 8.56 1.95
C ILE A 93 -7.94 9.46 3.17
N ARG A 94 -6.90 9.20 3.97
CA ARG A 94 -6.54 10.08 5.09
C ARG A 94 -6.15 11.48 4.62
N GLY A 95 -5.49 11.59 3.46
CA GLY A 95 -5.19 12.88 2.82
C GLY A 95 -6.43 13.66 2.43
N VAL A 96 -7.40 13.00 1.82
CA VAL A 96 -8.70 13.58 1.44
C VAL A 96 -9.47 14.03 2.70
N ALA A 97 -9.52 13.18 3.73
CA ALA A 97 -10.20 13.52 4.98
C ALA A 97 -9.60 14.76 5.65
N ALA A 98 -8.27 14.84 5.75
CA ALA A 98 -7.61 16.03 6.31
C ALA A 98 -7.87 17.29 5.46
N PHE A 99 -7.99 17.16 4.15
CA PHE A 99 -8.36 18.28 3.28
C PHE A 99 -9.80 18.73 3.53
N LEU A 100 -10.75 17.79 3.66
CA LEU A 100 -12.15 18.11 3.96
C LEU A 100 -12.31 18.81 5.32
N GLU A 101 -11.56 18.41 6.35
CA GLU A 101 -11.52 19.09 7.65
C GLU A 101 -11.11 20.56 7.48
N ILE A 102 -10.08 20.85 6.67
CA ILE A 102 -9.64 22.23 6.42
C ILE A 102 -10.68 23.02 5.61
N VAL A 103 -11.32 22.41 4.63
CA VAL A 103 -12.40 23.07 3.87
C VAL A 103 -13.56 23.43 4.80
N LYS A 104 -13.97 22.52 5.68
CA LYS A 104 -15.02 22.75 6.67
C LYS A 104 -14.62 23.88 7.64
N GLU A 105 -13.42 23.82 8.22
CA GLU A 105 -12.89 24.87 9.10
C GLU A 105 -12.84 26.23 8.39
N SER A 106 -12.45 26.27 7.12
CA SER A 106 -12.39 27.50 6.35
C SER A 106 -13.74 28.14 6.12
N GLN A 107 -14.79 27.33 5.92
CA GLN A 107 -16.16 27.80 5.80
C GLN A 107 -16.71 28.36 7.12
N GLU A 108 -16.41 27.68 8.22
CA GLU A 108 -16.84 28.11 9.57
C GLU A 108 -16.14 29.41 10.03
N GLN A 109 -14.87 29.61 9.64
CA GLN A 109 -14.05 30.76 10.03
C GLN A 109 -13.90 31.81 8.93
N GLU A 110 -14.62 31.67 7.82
CA GLU A 110 -14.68 32.61 6.69
C GLU A 110 -13.31 32.96 6.08
N TYR A 111 -12.38 31.97 5.97
CA TYR A 111 -11.12 32.18 5.27
C TYR A 111 -11.00 31.34 3.99
N ALA A 112 -10.17 31.77 3.06
CA ALA A 112 -9.95 31.08 1.81
C ALA A 112 -9.01 29.87 2.04
N PHE A 113 -9.52 28.64 1.88
CA PHE A 113 -8.73 27.40 2.06
C PHE A 113 -7.62 27.23 1.00
N GLU A 114 -7.76 27.85 -0.17
CA GLU A 114 -6.78 27.83 -1.25
C GLU A 114 -5.54 28.67 -0.98
N ARG A 115 -5.50 29.43 0.11
CA ARG A 115 -4.31 30.21 0.51
C ARG A 115 -3.13 29.27 0.74
N LEU A 116 -1.97 29.64 0.18
CA LEU A 116 -0.75 28.83 0.29
C LEU A 116 -0.37 28.52 1.76
N SER A 117 -0.59 29.44 2.68
CA SER A 117 -0.33 29.23 4.11
C SER A 117 -1.19 28.11 4.71
N VAL A 118 -2.45 28.00 4.29
CA VAL A 118 -3.39 26.95 4.72
C VAL A 118 -2.98 25.60 4.12
N LEU A 119 -2.69 25.56 2.82
CA LEU A 119 -2.25 24.37 2.14
C LEU A 119 -0.91 23.87 2.67
N ASN A 120 0.03 24.75 2.97
CA ASN A 120 1.30 24.39 3.60
C ASN A 120 1.11 23.77 4.99
N LYS A 121 0.19 24.31 5.81
CA LYS A 121 -0.16 23.75 7.12
C LYS A 121 -0.73 22.33 6.99
N LEU A 122 -1.61 22.11 5.99
CA LEU A 122 -2.12 20.78 5.67
C LEU A 122 -1.00 19.82 5.27
N CYS A 123 -0.15 20.21 4.32
CA CYS A 123 0.95 19.37 3.86
C CYS A 123 1.91 19.03 5.02
N ALA A 124 2.24 19.99 5.88
CA ALA A 124 3.09 19.78 7.05
C ALA A 124 2.46 18.78 8.05
N SER A 125 1.15 18.92 8.33
CA SER A 125 0.45 18.01 9.24
C SER A 125 0.39 16.56 8.74
N ARG A 126 0.46 16.35 7.41
CA ARG A 126 0.43 15.04 6.76
C ARG A 126 1.80 14.42 6.53
N MET A 127 2.88 15.22 6.67
CA MET A 127 4.24 14.80 6.37
C MET A 127 4.65 13.54 7.15
N ASP A 128 4.43 13.54 8.46
CA ASP A 128 4.83 12.43 9.33
C ASP A 128 4.11 11.12 8.98
N ASP A 129 2.81 11.18 8.70
CA ASP A 129 2.01 10.04 8.28
C ASP A 129 2.50 9.49 6.93
N GLN A 130 2.77 10.38 5.97
CA GLN A 130 3.32 10.00 4.67
C GLN A 130 4.68 9.32 4.81
N VAL A 131 5.61 9.93 5.55
CA VAL A 131 6.96 9.39 5.74
C VAL A 131 6.91 8.03 6.42
N LYS A 132 6.13 7.87 7.48
CA LYS A 132 5.98 6.59 8.19
C LYS A 132 5.38 5.50 7.30
N THR A 133 4.32 5.82 6.55
CA THR A 133 3.66 4.87 5.65
C THR A 133 4.57 4.46 4.50
N ILE A 134 5.27 5.41 3.88
CA ILE A 134 6.23 5.15 2.81
C ILE A 134 7.38 4.27 3.32
N PHE A 135 7.97 4.63 4.47
CA PHE A 135 9.06 3.87 5.07
C PHE A 135 8.64 2.43 5.39
N LEU A 136 7.47 2.25 6.02
CA LEU A 136 6.97 0.91 6.34
C LEU A 136 6.75 0.07 5.08
N SER A 137 6.11 0.63 4.05
CA SER A 137 5.88 -0.05 2.78
C SER A 137 7.18 -0.45 2.08
N ASP A 138 8.17 0.44 2.06
CA ASP A 138 9.49 0.18 1.48
C ASP A 138 10.26 -0.90 2.26
N GLN A 139 10.24 -0.85 3.60
CA GLN A 139 10.89 -1.87 4.44
C GLN A 139 10.25 -3.25 4.27
N LEU A 140 8.92 -3.33 4.18
CA LEU A 140 8.24 -4.59 3.92
C LEU A 140 8.68 -5.20 2.58
N VAL A 141 8.73 -4.41 1.52
CA VAL A 141 9.21 -4.89 0.20
C VAL A 141 10.67 -5.39 0.29
N LYS A 142 11.55 -4.64 0.96
CA LYS A 142 12.96 -5.01 1.11
C LYS A 142 13.16 -6.28 1.93
N VAL A 143 12.45 -6.41 3.06
CA VAL A 143 12.57 -7.58 3.93
C VAL A 143 12.01 -8.83 3.29
N PHE A 144 10.82 -8.74 2.65
CA PHE A 144 10.17 -9.88 2.03
C PHE A 144 10.73 -10.22 0.64
N GLY A 145 11.29 -9.24 -0.08
CA GLY A 145 11.94 -9.45 -1.38
C GLY A 145 13.41 -9.87 -1.29
N SER A 146 14.01 -9.83 -0.10
CA SER A 146 15.43 -10.14 0.05
C SER A 146 15.71 -11.64 -0.06
N LYS A 147 16.72 -11.98 -0.86
CA LYS A 147 17.27 -13.34 -0.97
C LYS A 147 18.39 -13.62 0.07
N SER A 148 18.70 -12.68 0.96
CA SER A 148 19.71 -12.85 2.00
C SER A 148 19.26 -13.87 3.06
N PRO A 149 20.06 -14.92 3.33
CA PRO A 149 19.72 -15.91 4.37
C PRO A 149 19.53 -15.31 5.77
N ILE A 150 20.31 -14.28 6.09
CA ILE A 150 20.27 -13.60 7.39
C ILE A 150 18.93 -12.85 7.53
N LEU A 151 18.51 -12.12 6.48
CA LEU A 151 17.24 -11.40 6.50
C LEU A 151 16.04 -12.36 6.45
N SER A 152 16.16 -13.50 5.77
CA SER A 152 15.14 -14.55 5.79
C SER A 152 14.97 -15.12 7.19
N LEU A 153 16.05 -15.50 7.85
CA LEU A 153 16.00 -15.99 9.24
C LEU A 153 15.42 -14.94 10.21
N GLY A 154 15.88 -13.70 10.09
CA GLY A 154 15.35 -12.59 10.93
C GLY A 154 13.85 -12.35 10.71
N ARG A 155 13.38 -12.41 9.46
CA ARG A 155 11.97 -12.33 9.10
C ARG A 155 11.17 -13.47 9.73
N ASP A 156 11.63 -14.70 9.58
CA ASP A 156 10.91 -15.89 10.04
C ASP A 156 10.83 -15.90 11.58
N LEU A 157 11.91 -15.57 12.28
CA LEU A 157 11.90 -15.39 13.73
C LEU A 157 10.99 -14.22 14.16
N GLY A 158 10.99 -13.12 13.41
CA GLY A 158 10.11 -11.98 13.65
C GLY A 158 8.63 -12.35 13.52
N LEU A 159 8.27 -13.14 12.49
CA LEU A 159 6.89 -13.62 12.28
C LEU A 159 6.48 -14.59 13.39
N ILE A 160 7.33 -15.52 13.80
CA ILE A 160 7.08 -16.43 14.93
C ILE A 160 6.89 -15.63 16.22
N GLY A 161 7.72 -14.64 16.50
CA GLY A 161 7.58 -13.75 17.65
C GLY A 161 6.27 -12.96 17.64
N LEU A 162 5.87 -12.48 16.46
CA LEU A 162 4.62 -11.75 16.28
C LEU A 162 3.40 -12.66 16.50
N GLU A 163 3.46 -13.92 16.03
CA GLU A 163 2.37 -14.89 16.21
C GLU A 163 2.18 -15.27 17.67
N ASN A 164 3.27 -15.41 18.40
CA ASN A 164 3.25 -15.80 19.83
C ASN A 164 3.01 -14.62 20.79
N THR A 165 2.93 -13.38 20.30
CA THR A 165 2.72 -12.21 21.15
C THR A 165 1.45 -11.46 20.70
N PRO A 166 0.27 -11.74 21.32
CA PRO A 166 -1.01 -11.16 20.90
C PRO A 166 -1.02 -9.61 20.87
N LEU A 167 -0.31 -8.97 21.80
CA LEU A 167 -0.17 -7.52 21.87
C LEU A 167 0.57 -6.97 20.64
N LEU A 168 1.70 -7.55 20.27
CA LEU A 168 2.45 -7.14 19.08
C LEU A 168 1.64 -7.39 17.80
N LYS A 169 0.94 -8.51 17.72
CA LYS A 169 0.04 -8.84 16.61
C LYS A 169 -1.07 -7.83 16.45
N SER A 170 -1.71 -7.39 17.54
CA SER A 170 -2.77 -6.38 17.49
C SER A 170 -2.25 -5.00 17.08
N ILE A 171 -1.08 -4.59 17.59
CA ILE A 171 -0.43 -3.33 17.21
C ILE A 171 -0.04 -3.34 15.73
N PHE A 172 0.56 -4.43 15.26
CA PHE A 172 0.94 -4.59 13.86
C PHE A 172 -0.29 -4.57 12.95
N ALA A 173 -1.33 -5.36 13.28
CA ALA A 173 -2.57 -5.40 12.53
C ALA A 173 -3.26 -4.03 12.49
N SER A 174 -3.35 -3.32 13.60
CA SER A 174 -3.94 -1.97 13.65
C SER A 174 -3.18 -0.99 12.74
N ARG A 175 -1.85 -1.04 12.73
CA ARG A 175 -1.03 -0.21 11.84
C ARG A 175 -1.17 -0.62 10.38
N ALA A 176 -1.15 -1.92 10.08
CA ALA A 176 -1.31 -2.43 8.72
C ALA A 176 -2.69 -2.11 8.13
N MET A 177 -3.73 -2.07 8.96
CA MET A 177 -5.08 -1.67 8.58
C MET A 177 -5.29 -0.14 8.56
N GLY A 178 -4.28 0.66 8.93
CA GLY A 178 -4.42 2.13 9.01
C GLY A 178 -5.32 2.61 10.15
N LEU A 179 -5.57 1.78 11.16
CA LEU A 179 -6.45 2.09 12.29
C LEU A 179 -5.73 2.80 13.45
N SER A 180 -4.41 2.90 13.40
CA SER A 180 -3.57 3.48 14.46
C SER A 180 -3.49 5.00 14.41
N ASP A 181 -3.86 5.64 13.31
CA ASP A 181 -3.85 7.08 13.15
C ASP A 181 -5.23 7.69 13.41
N LYS A 182 -5.29 9.02 13.61
CA LYS A 182 -6.56 9.73 13.82
C LYS A 182 -7.60 9.27 12.80
N LYS A 183 -8.70 8.70 13.30
CA LYS A 183 -9.82 8.33 12.45
C LYS A 183 -10.31 9.58 11.75
N ALA A 184 -10.41 9.52 10.41
CA ALA A 184 -11.08 10.55 9.65
C ALA A 184 -12.52 10.64 10.16
N ASN A 185 -12.90 11.79 10.71
CA ASN A 185 -14.26 12.02 11.15
C ASN A 185 -15.03 12.61 9.96
N PHE A 186 -15.82 11.80 9.31
CA PHE A 186 -16.68 12.19 8.19
C PHE A 186 -18.09 12.63 8.69
N GLY A 187 -18.21 12.90 10.01
CA GLY A 187 -19.46 13.21 10.69
C GLY A 187 -20.19 14.45 10.29
#